data_100b93c3070378b72c198d923e027f73
#
_entry.id   100b93c3070378b72c198d923e027f73
#
_cell.length_a   1.000
_cell.length_b   1.000
_cell.length_c   1.000
_cell.angle_alpha   90.00
_cell.angle_beta   90.00
_cell.angle_gamma   90.00
#
_symmetry.space_group_name_H-M   'P 1'
#
loop_
_entity.id
_entity.type
_entity.pdbx_description
1 polymer ?
#
loop_
_entity_poly.entity_id
_entity_poly.type
_entity_poly.pdbx_seq_one_letter_code
_entity_poly.pdbx_strand_id
1 'polypeptide(L)'
;MKKGAEKITGVEAIMHTPFKENYDLDLDGAKTIVRHIIDGGVIEGSGCILIGGAVGEAQHMNPLERKELLKACCEVANNQTPTIFNCAHTDIRIVIDLAKSAYENGATFIQIAPPYYMPLSDKEIIDFYKFVSDEVPIGIMAYANYWASQVYFDNIWDDLIAIENIISIKWAHPDMTEFIKGLVNYSDTLSFMDNMGTAGPWPFMLGMNGFVSQIGVWAPKIALKQWGLIKDKDWKGLEDFYNQVIIPFMEWNWQMSGPLGFHGEGTALKAASHLLRLPAGPCRRPHQHNVSTENMDKLKILLESWDLI
;
A
#
# COMPACT_ATOMS: atom_id res chain seq x y z
N MET A 1 -19.72 -10.14 -2.25
CA MET A 1 -18.45 -9.48 -2.65
C MET A 1 -18.30 -9.50 -4.16
N LYS A 2 -17.86 -8.43 -4.79
CA LYS A 2 -17.62 -8.39 -6.25
C LYS A 2 -16.53 -9.38 -6.64
N LYS A 3 -16.61 -9.91 -7.87
CA LYS A 3 -15.64 -10.87 -8.41
C LYS A 3 -14.22 -10.28 -8.42
N GLY A 4 -13.26 -10.99 -7.88
CA GLY A 4 -11.85 -10.56 -7.75
C GLY A 4 -11.52 -9.83 -6.45
N ALA A 5 -12.52 -9.29 -5.75
CA ALA A 5 -12.32 -8.61 -4.46
C ALA A 5 -11.76 -9.57 -3.39
N GLU A 6 -12.09 -10.83 -3.46
CA GLU A 6 -11.60 -11.89 -2.56
C GLU A 6 -10.08 -12.10 -2.63
N LYS A 7 -9.44 -11.66 -3.71
CA LYS A 7 -7.97 -11.75 -3.88
C LYS A 7 -7.23 -10.62 -3.16
N ILE A 8 -7.94 -9.54 -2.80
CA ILE A 8 -7.37 -8.42 -2.04
C ILE A 8 -7.71 -8.65 -0.58
N THR A 9 -6.83 -9.36 0.11
CA THR A 9 -7.01 -9.73 1.52
C THR A 9 -5.66 -9.85 2.20
N GLY A 10 -5.63 -9.71 3.52
CA GLY A 10 -4.43 -9.94 4.33
C GLY A 10 -3.44 -8.78 4.29
N VAL A 11 -2.18 -9.10 4.11
CA VAL A 11 -1.08 -8.15 4.15
C VAL A 11 -0.91 -7.46 2.79
N GLU A 12 -1.18 -6.16 2.69
CA GLU A 12 -0.75 -5.34 1.54
C GLU A 12 0.68 -4.87 1.78
N ALA A 13 1.66 -5.56 1.22
CA ALA A 13 3.06 -5.18 1.28
C ALA A 13 3.31 -3.97 0.37
N ILE A 14 3.46 -2.78 0.94
CA ILE A 14 3.67 -1.53 0.20
C ILE A 14 5.14 -1.36 -0.16
N MET A 15 5.52 -1.87 -1.32
CA MET A 15 6.90 -1.96 -1.76
C MET A 15 7.55 -0.58 -1.96
N HIS A 16 8.75 -0.37 -1.40
CA HIS A 16 9.60 0.74 -1.80
C HIS A 16 10.27 0.46 -3.15
N THR A 17 10.63 1.50 -3.86
CA THR A 17 11.39 1.39 -5.11
C THR A 17 12.88 1.54 -4.81
N PRO A 18 13.71 0.51 -5.06
CA PRO A 18 15.15 0.65 -4.91
C PRO A 18 15.72 1.48 -6.07
N PHE A 19 16.65 2.36 -5.74
CA PHE A 19 17.40 3.15 -6.70
C PHE A 19 18.89 2.90 -6.53
N LYS A 20 19.62 3.03 -7.64
CA LYS A 20 21.09 3.05 -7.64
C LYS A 20 21.61 4.37 -7.06
N GLU A 21 22.88 4.45 -6.72
CA GLU A 21 23.50 5.67 -6.18
C GLU A 21 23.35 6.91 -7.11
N ASN A 22 23.24 6.68 -8.41
CA ASN A 22 22.99 7.74 -9.42
C ASN A 22 21.50 8.07 -9.61
N TYR A 23 20.62 7.52 -8.76
CA TYR A 23 19.16 7.63 -8.80
C TYR A 23 18.45 6.92 -9.97
N ASP A 24 19.14 6.13 -10.78
CA ASP A 24 18.48 5.26 -11.74
C ASP A 24 17.70 4.14 -11.02
N LEU A 25 16.66 3.60 -11.66
CA LEU A 25 15.96 2.43 -11.14
C LEU A 25 16.91 1.23 -10.98
N ASP A 26 16.81 0.57 -9.85
CA ASP A 26 17.42 -0.74 -9.62
C ASP A 26 16.35 -1.83 -9.83
N LEU A 27 16.15 -2.21 -11.09
CA LEU A 27 15.14 -3.21 -11.44
C LEU A 27 15.49 -4.62 -10.90
N ASP A 28 16.76 -4.97 -10.81
CA ASP A 28 17.20 -6.24 -10.21
C ASP A 28 16.95 -6.24 -8.69
N GLY A 29 17.22 -5.11 -8.05
CA GLY A 29 16.84 -4.89 -6.65
C GLY A 29 15.34 -5.01 -6.44
N ALA A 30 14.53 -4.42 -7.31
CA ALA A 30 13.06 -4.54 -7.25
C ALA A 30 12.60 -5.99 -7.37
N LYS A 31 13.16 -6.76 -8.32
CA LYS A 31 12.89 -8.20 -8.46
C LYS A 31 13.27 -8.98 -7.20
N THR A 32 14.39 -8.64 -6.57
CA THR A 32 14.84 -9.26 -5.32
C THR A 32 13.87 -9.01 -4.18
N ILE A 33 13.34 -7.78 -4.05
CA ILE A 33 12.34 -7.43 -3.02
C ILE A 33 11.07 -8.24 -3.24
N VAL A 34 10.55 -8.28 -4.47
CA VAL A 34 9.33 -9.07 -4.78
C VAL A 34 9.54 -10.54 -4.42
N ARG A 35 10.70 -11.11 -4.77
CA ARG A 35 11.02 -12.49 -4.40
C ARG A 35 11.04 -12.68 -2.89
N HIS A 36 11.70 -11.79 -2.16
CA HIS A 36 11.76 -11.83 -0.70
C HIS A 36 10.36 -11.80 -0.04
N ILE A 37 9.46 -10.96 -0.55
CA ILE A 37 8.08 -10.87 -0.06
C ILE A 37 7.33 -12.19 -0.28
N ILE A 38 7.46 -12.78 -1.49
CA ILE A 38 6.80 -14.04 -1.86
C ILE A 38 7.39 -15.21 -1.04
N ASP A 39 8.71 -15.32 -0.96
CA ASP A 39 9.40 -16.37 -0.21
C ASP A 39 9.10 -16.26 1.30
N GLY A 40 8.79 -15.06 1.77
CA GLY A 40 8.30 -14.80 3.12
C GLY A 40 6.85 -15.21 3.38
N GLY A 41 6.10 -15.61 2.33
CA GLY A 41 4.75 -16.15 2.43
C GLY A 41 3.62 -15.17 2.10
N VAL A 42 3.91 -13.95 1.63
CA VAL A 42 2.87 -13.03 1.12
C VAL A 42 2.50 -13.49 -0.31
N ILE A 43 1.51 -14.35 -0.38
CA ILE A 43 1.00 -14.99 -1.60
C ILE A 43 -0.52 -14.83 -1.68
N GLU A 44 -1.16 -15.28 -2.77
CA GLU A 44 -2.62 -15.25 -2.90
C GLU A 44 -3.30 -15.91 -1.70
N GLY A 45 -4.27 -15.23 -1.11
CA GLY A 45 -4.99 -15.66 0.10
C GLY A 45 -4.34 -15.24 1.43
N SER A 46 -3.09 -14.76 1.42
CA SER A 46 -2.41 -14.23 2.61
C SER A 46 -2.03 -12.75 2.48
N GLY A 47 -1.94 -12.24 1.25
CA GLY A 47 -1.61 -10.84 1.00
C GLY A 47 -1.46 -10.53 -0.48
N CYS A 48 -1.00 -9.31 -0.75
CA CYS A 48 -0.73 -8.75 -2.06
C CYS A 48 0.46 -7.78 -2.00
N ILE A 49 0.98 -7.38 -3.15
CA ILE A 49 2.09 -6.42 -3.25
C ILE A 49 1.61 -5.16 -3.96
N LEU A 50 1.73 -4.00 -3.30
CA LEU A 50 1.53 -2.70 -3.94
C LEU A 50 2.84 -2.18 -4.53
N ILE A 51 2.87 -1.99 -5.83
CA ILE A 51 4.01 -1.51 -6.61
C ILE A 51 3.82 -0.02 -6.93
N GLY A 52 4.85 0.79 -6.67
CA GLY A 52 4.84 2.20 -7.03
C GLY A 52 3.80 3.04 -6.29
N GLY A 53 3.51 2.72 -5.03
CA GLY A 53 2.72 3.60 -4.16
C GLY A 53 3.47 4.88 -3.76
N ALA A 54 2.90 5.69 -2.88
CA ALA A 54 3.56 6.89 -2.35
C ALA A 54 4.88 6.55 -1.64
N VAL A 55 4.88 5.50 -0.83
CA VAL A 55 6.08 4.94 -0.17
C VAL A 55 7.10 4.42 -1.21
N GLY A 56 6.60 3.93 -2.35
CA GLY A 56 7.41 3.52 -3.50
C GLY A 56 7.86 4.67 -4.38
N GLU A 57 7.70 5.91 -3.93
CA GLU A 57 8.20 7.13 -4.60
C GLU A 57 7.69 7.31 -6.06
N ALA A 58 6.44 6.86 -6.35
CA ALA A 58 5.86 7.00 -7.69
C ALA A 58 5.82 8.44 -8.19
N GLN A 59 5.66 9.41 -7.29
CA GLN A 59 5.67 10.85 -7.58
C GLN A 59 7.04 11.37 -8.07
N HIS A 60 8.11 10.59 -7.88
CA HIS A 60 9.47 10.93 -8.31
C HIS A 60 9.95 10.11 -9.51
N MET A 61 9.05 9.34 -10.11
CA MET A 61 9.31 8.55 -11.33
C MET A 61 8.47 9.08 -12.50
N ASN A 62 9.09 9.14 -13.66
CA ASN A 62 8.34 9.40 -14.88
C ASN A 62 7.49 8.17 -15.29
N PRO A 63 6.50 8.32 -16.17
CA PRO A 63 5.62 7.21 -16.56
C PRO A 63 6.34 5.99 -17.15
N LEU A 64 7.45 6.18 -17.87
CA LEU A 64 8.22 5.07 -18.44
C LEU A 64 8.90 4.26 -17.35
N GLU A 65 9.57 4.91 -16.39
CA GLU A 65 10.19 4.25 -15.24
C GLU A 65 9.15 3.46 -14.43
N ARG A 66 7.95 4.02 -14.24
CA ARG A 66 6.87 3.32 -13.53
C ARG A 66 6.44 2.05 -14.25
N LYS A 67 6.36 2.07 -15.60
CA LYS A 67 6.05 0.88 -16.40
C LYS A 67 7.17 -0.16 -16.37
N GLU A 68 8.44 0.26 -16.40
CA GLU A 68 9.59 -0.65 -16.29
C GLU A 68 9.61 -1.35 -14.92
N LEU A 69 9.37 -0.61 -13.85
CA LEU A 69 9.24 -1.16 -12.49
C LEU A 69 8.10 -2.18 -12.41
N LEU A 70 6.92 -1.81 -12.91
CA LEU A 70 5.76 -2.71 -12.98
C LEU A 70 6.10 -4.02 -13.67
N LYS A 71 6.65 -3.95 -14.89
CA LYS A 71 7.00 -5.12 -15.69
C LYS A 71 7.96 -6.03 -14.93
N ALA A 72 9.03 -5.46 -14.37
CA ALA A 72 10.04 -6.21 -13.60
C ALA A 72 9.42 -6.92 -12.39
N CYS A 73 8.52 -6.27 -11.67
CA CYS A 73 7.85 -6.85 -10.51
C CYS A 73 6.84 -7.95 -10.90
N CYS A 74 6.02 -7.72 -11.94
CA CYS A 74 5.04 -8.71 -12.40
C CYS A 74 5.70 -9.98 -12.97
N GLU A 75 6.84 -9.85 -13.66
CA GLU A 75 7.63 -11.01 -14.12
C GLU A 75 8.02 -11.95 -12.97
N VAL A 76 8.39 -11.40 -11.81
CA VAL A 76 8.75 -12.18 -10.63
C VAL A 76 7.54 -12.69 -9.88
N ALA A 77 6.52 -11.86 -9.74
CA ALA A 77 5.28 -12.24 -9.06
C ALA A 77 4.61 -13.44 -9.73
N ASN A 78 4.61 -13.48 -11.06
CA ASN A 78 4.19 -14.62 -11.88
C ASN A 78 2.94 -15.35 -11.33
N ASN A 79 1.90 -14.58 -10.99
CA ASN A 79 0.64 -15.05 -10.40
C ASN A 79 0.75 -15.78 -9.03
N GLN A 80 1.90 -15.76 -8.37
CA GLN A 80 2.04 -16.35 -7.04
C GLN A 80 1.43 -15.45 -5.96
N THR A 81 1.46 -14.14 -6.18
CA THR A 81 0.86 -13.13 -5.31
C THR A 81 0.10 -12.12 -6.15
N PRO A 82 -1.08 -11.66 -5.71
CA PRO A 82 -1.74 -10.54 -6.38
C PRO A 82 -0.88 -9.29 -6.35
N THR A 83 -0.73 -8.64 -7.50
CA THR A 83 -0.01 -7.38 -7.63
C THR A 83 -0.99 -6.24 -7.86
N ILE A 84 -0.78 -5.15 -7.15
CA ILE A 84 -1.54 -3.90 -7.28
C ILE A 84 -0.57 -2.84 -7.80
N PHE A 85 -0.88 -2.21 -8.92
CA PHE A 85 -0.04 -1.15 -9.46
C PHE A 85 -0.69 0.22 -9.24
N ASN A 86 0.04 1.13 -8.62
CA ASN A 86 -0.44 2.49 -8.44
C ASN A 86 -0.40 3.27 -9.76
N CYS A 87 -1.56 3.68 -10.25
CA CYS A 87 -1.72 4.47 -11.48
C CYS A 87 -2.03 5.95 -11.22
N ALA A 88 -2.06 6.41 -9.95
CA ALA A 88 -2.42 7.79 -9.62
C ALA A 88 -1.52 8.80 -10.35
N HIS A 89 -2.15 9.79 -10.98
CA HIS A 89 -1.53 10.92 -11.63
C HIS A 89 -2.56 12.06 -11.79
N THR A 90 -2.10 13.30 -11.94
CA THR A 90 -2.98 14.46 -12.17
C THR A 90 -3.53 14.55 -13.59
N ASP A 91 -2.86 13.97 -14.58
CA ASP A 91 -3.33 13.85 -15.95
C ASP A 91 -3.98 12.48 -16.17
N ILE A 92 -5.28 12.47 -16.44
CA ILE A 92 -6.06 11.24 -16.65
C ILE A 92 -5.55 10.40 -17.84
N ARG A 93 -4.93 11.01 -18.83
CA ARG A 93 -4.35 10.29 -19.99
C ARG A 93 -3.19 9.41 -19.54
N ILE A 94 -2.39 9.90 -18.56
CA ILE A 94 -1.29 9.13 -17.96
C ILE A 94 -1.85 8.04 -17.06
N VAL A 95 -2.93 8.30 -16.32
CA VAL A 95 -3.62 7.26 -15.52
C VAL A 95 -4.05 6.10 -16.40
N ILE A 96 -4.70 6.38 -17.54
CA ILE A 96 -5.15 5.38 -18.51
C ILE A 96 -3.95 4.62 -19.13
N ASP A 97 -2.91 5.32 -19.51
CA ASP A 97 -1.72 4.73 -20.11
C ASP A 97 -0.99 3.79 -19.14
N LEU A 98 -0.91 4.15 -17.84
CA LEU A 98 -0.39 3.30 -16.78
C LEU A 98 -1.32 2.10 -16.50
N ALA A 99 -2.63 2.30 -16.49
CA ALA A 99 -3.61 1.24 -16.29
C ALA A 99 -3.59 0.21 -17.44
N LYS A 100 -3.49 0.66 -18.70
CA LYS A 100 -3.32 -0.23 -19.86
C LYS A 100 -2.03 -1.04 -19.74
N SER A 101 -0.92 -0.38 -19.38
CA SER A 101 0.35 -1.07 -19.14
C SER A 101 0.25 -2.10 -17.99
N ALA A 102 -0.50 -1.78 -16.93
CA ALA A 102 -0.73 -2.71 -15.84
C ALA A 102 -1.46 -3.97 -16.32
N TYR A 103 -2.53 -3.80 -17.08
CA TYR A 103 -3.29 -4.90 -17.67
C TYR A 103 -2.43 -5.77 -18.61
N GLU A 104 -1.69 -5.13 -19.52
CA GLU A 104 -0.83 -5.80 -20.50
C GLU A 104 0.34 -6.58 -19.88
N ASN A 105 0.87 -6.12 -18.73
CA ASN A 105 1.96 -6.77 -18.03
C ASN A 105 1.48 -7.72 -16.92
N GLY A 106 0.19 -7.99 -16.82
CA GLY A 106 -0.37 -9.00 -15.92
C GLY A 106 -0.44 -8.57 -14.46
N ALA A 107 -0.51 -7.26 -14.17
CA ALA A 107 -0.91 -6.81 -12.83
C ALA A 107 -2.33 -7.32 -12.52
N THR A 108 -2.54 -7.74 -11.29
CA THR A 108 -3.85 -8.27 -10.89
C THR A 108 -4.88 -7.15 -10.75
N PHE A 109 -4.44 -6.00 -10.20
CA PHE A 109 -5.27 -4.83 -9.93
C PHE A 109 -4.48 -3.54 -10.12
N ILE A 110 -5.21 -2.43 -10.19
CA ILE A 110 -4.62 -1.09 -10.08
C ILE A 110 -5.15 -0.36 -8.85
N GLN A 111 -4.31 0.48 -8.25
CA GLN A 111 -4.72 1.44 -7.23
C GLN A 111 -4.79 2.83 -7.86
N ILE A 112 -5.88 3.55 -7.61
CA ILE A 112 -6.05 4.91 -8.12
C ILE A 112 -6.58 5.80 -6.99
N ALA A 113 -5.87 6.91 -6.71
CA ALA A 113 -6.43 8.07 -6.04
C ALA A 113 -6.85 9.09 -7.10
N PRO A 114 -7.95 9.82 -6.91
CA PRO A 114 -8.30 10.94 -7.78
C PRO A 114 -7.18 11.99 -7.82
N PRO A 115 -7.13 12.84 -8.85
CA PRO A 115 -6.17 13.92 -8.94
C PRO A 115 -6.10 14.76 -7.67
N TYR A 116 -4.89 15.05 -7.19
CA TYR A 116 -4.64 15.57 -5.85
C TYR A 116 -4.25 17.05 -5.78
N TYR A 117 -4.00 17.72 -6.94
CA TYR A 117 -3.54 19.11 -6.93
C TYR A 117 -4.68 20.10 -6.64
N MET A 118 -5.87 19.83 -7.20
CA MET A 118 -7.09 20.60 -6.95
C MET A 118 -8.20 19.64 -6.49
N PRO A 119 -8.96 20.00 -5.44
CA PRO A 119 -10.10 19.21 -5.01
C PRO A 119 -11.12 19.03 -6.13
N LEU A 120 -11.63 17.81 -6.26
CA LEU A 120 -12.71 17.47 -7.18
C LEU A 120 -14.05 17.44 -6.44
N SER A 121 -15.13 17.76 -7.15
CA SER A 121 -16.49 17.51 -6.68
C SER A 121 -16.81 16.01 -6.68
N ASP A 122 -17.81 15.60 -5.92
CA ASP A 122 -18.28 14.22 -5.85
C ASP A 122 -18.58 13.65 -7.26
N LYS A 123 -19.24 14.46 -8.11
CA LYS A 123 -19.52 14.07 -9.50
C LYS A 123 -18.24 13.85 -10.31
N GLU A 124 -17.26 14.72 -10.20
CA GLU A 124 -16.00 14.59 -10.93
C GLU A 124 -15.20 13.36 -10.47
N ILE A 125 -15.27 13.01 -9.19
CA ILE A 125 -14.66 11.78 -8.65
C ILE A 125 -15.31 10.54 -9.28
N ILE A 126 -16.63 10.49 -9.34
CA ILE A 126 -17.35 9.38 -9.98
C ILE A 126 -17.06 9.32 -11.47
N ASP A 127 -17.14 10.43 -12.18
CA ASP A 127 -16.84 10.51 -13.62
C ASP A 127 -15.40 10.05 -13.90
N PHE A 128 -14.44 10.40 -13.04
CA PHE A 128 -13.05 9.98 -13.14
C PHE A 128 -12.90 8.45 -13.01
N TYR A 129 -13.45 7.83 -11.98
CA TYR A 129 -13.38 6.38 -11.79
C TYR A 129 -14.11 5.62 -12.89
N LYS A 130 -15.28 6.12 -13.30
CA LYS A 130 -16.05 5.54 -14.38
C LYS A 130 -15.27 5.58 -15.69
N PHE A 131 -14.66 6.71 -16.04
CA PHE A 131 -13.87 6.85 -17.24
C PHE A 131 -12.69 5.87 -17.27
N VAL A 132 -11.97 5.68 -16.16
CA VAL A 132 -10.89 4.69 -16.10
C VAL A 132 -11.43 3.27 -16.23
N SER A 133 -12.55 2.96 -15.57
CA SER A 133 -13.20 1.64 -15.63
C SER A 133 -13.65 1.28 -17.05
N ASP A 134 -14.17 2.26 -17.79
CA ASP A 134 -14.63 2.06 -19.18
C ASP A 134 -13.45 1.82 -20.16
N GLU A 135 -12.26 2.35 -19.85
CA GLU A 135 -11.07 2.28 -20.72
C GLU A 135 -10.22 1.03 -20.54
N VAL A 136 -10.25 0.40 -19.36
CA VAL A 136 -9.36 -0.73 -19.04
C VAL A 136 -10.10 -1.79 -18.21
N PRO A 137 -10.14 -3.07 -18.67
CA PRO A 137 -10.85 -4.14 -17.98
C PRO A 137 -10.00 -4.76 -16.85
N ILE A 138 -9.61 -3.94 -15.87
CA ILE A 138 -8.82 -4.35 -14.70
C ILE A 138 -9.50 -3.91 -13.40
N GLY A 139 -9.43 -4.75 -12.37
CA GLY A 139 -9.99 -4.39 -11.06
C GLY A 139 -9.31 -3.17 -10.45
N ILE A 140 -10.10 -2.27 -9.87
CA ILE A 140 -9.65 -1.00 -9.30
C ILE A 140 -9.79 -1.05 -7.77
N MET A 141 -8.70 -0.78 -7.07
CA MET A 141 -8.69 -0.37 -5.69
C MET A 141 -8.82 1.16 -5.64
N ALA A 142 -9.98 1.67 -5.28
CA ALA A 142 -10.16 3.11 -5.10
C ALA A 142 -9.51 3.55 -3.78
N TYR A 143 -8.77 4.65 -3.81
CA TYR A 143 -8.01 5.11 -2.67
C TYR A 143 -8.61 6.39 -2.08
N ALA A 144 -9.23 6.27 -0.91
CA ALA A 144 -9.67 7.39 -0.09
C ALA A 144 -8.47 8.03 0.59
N ASN A 145 -7.88 9.02 -0.07
CA ASN A 145 -6.66 9.69 0.38
C ASN A 145 -7.00 11.13 0.84
N TYR A 146 -7.60 11.27 2.03
CA TYR A 146 -8.05 12.55 2.53
C TYR A 146 -6.91 13.55 2.81
N TRP A 147 -5.70 13.06 3.12
CA TRP A 147 -4.56 13.91 3.42
C TRP A 147 -3.82 14.46 2.19
N ALA A 148 -3.97 13.86 1.02
CA ALA A 148 -3.33 14.32 -0.21
C ALA A 148 -4.32 14.85 -1.24
N SER A 149 -5.35 14.10 -1.58
CA SER A 149 -6.33 14.48 -2.60
C SER A 149 -7.63 15.06 -2.02
N GLN A 150 -7.74 15.16 -0.70
CA GLN A 150 -8.95 15.64 0.01
C GLN A 150 -10.22 14.89 -0.43
N VAL A 151 -10.08 13.62 -0.79
CA VAL A 151 -11.17 12.79 -1.26
C VAL A 151 -11.79 12.04 -0.09
N TYR A 152 -13.09 12.19 0.02
CA TYR A 152 -13.98 11.49 0.94
C TYR A 152 -15.04 10.77 0.09
N PHE A 153 -15.49 9.60 0.52
CA PHE A 153 -16.49 8.83 -0.22
C PHE A 153 -17.91 8.93 0.39
N ASP A 154 -18.09 9.78 1.38
CA ASP A 154 -19.26 9.85 2.26
C ASP A 154 -20.60 9.97 1.51
N ASN A 155 -20.62 10.73 0.42
CA ASN A 155 -21.83 10.99 -0.36
C ASN A 155 -21.92 10.19 -1.67
N ILE A 156 -20.90 9.41 -2.01
CA ILE A 156 -20.76 8.80 -3.35
C ILE A 156 -20.67 7.28 -3.34
N TRP A 157 -20.89 6.63 -2.20
CA TRP A 157 -20.75 5.19 -2.06
C TRP A 157 -21.56 4.39 -3.08
N ASP A 158 -22.85 4.70 -3.25
CA ASP A 158 -23.72 3.94 -4.13
C ASP A 158 -23.29 4.08 -5.61
N ASP A 159 -22.92 5.29 -6.02
CA ASP A 159 -22.40 5.54 -7.36
C ASP A 159 -21.04 4.89 -7.58
N LEU A 160 -20.16 4.92 -6.58
CA LEU A 160 -18.84 4.28 -6.65
C LEU A 160 -18.96 2.76 -6.77
N ILE A 161 -19.85 2.15 -6.01
CA ILE A 161 -20.12 0.71 -6.05
C ILE A 161 -20.77 0.29 -7.37
N ALA A 162 -21.56 1.17 -7.99
CA ALA A 162 -22.18 0.89 -9.30
C ALA A 162 -21.12 0.74 -10.42
N ILE A 163 -19.91 1.25 -10.25
CA ILE A 163 -18.82 1.08 -11.22
C ILE A 163 -18.30 -0.36 -11.12
N GLU A 164 -18.41 -1.13 -12.22
CA GLU A 164 -18.17 -2.57 -12.24
C GLU A 164 -16.77 -2.95 -11.73
N ASN A 165 -15.73 -2.25 -12.24
CA ASN A 165 -14.33 -2.58 -11.95
C ASN A 165 -13.84 -2.08 -10.57
N ILE A 166 -14.58 -1.26 -9.84
CA ILE A 166 -14.23 -0.94 -8.46
C ILE A 166 -14.57 -2.14 -7.58
N ILE A 167 -13.54 -2.81 -7.08
CA ILE A 167 -13.63 -4.05 -6.31
C ILE A 167 -13.06 -3.93 -4.90
N SER A 168 -12.26 -2.92 -4.65
CA SER A 168 -11.63 -2.70 -3.35
C SER A 168 -11.50 -1.22 -3.02
N ILE A 169 -11.43 -0.94 -1.74
CA ILE A 169 -11.17 0.39 -1.19
C ILE A 169 -9.95 0.32 -0.27
N LYS A 170 -8.95 1.14 -0.55
CA LYS A 170 -7.91 1.46 0.42
C LYS A 170 -8.46 2.54 1.33
N TRP A 171 -8.82 2.14 2.55
CA TRP A 171 -9.73 2.90 3.39
C TRP A 171 -9.04 3.60 4.54
N ALA A 172 -9.24 4.90 4.62
CA ALA A 172 -8.91 5.74 5.75
C ALA A 172 -9.88 6.92 5.79
N HIS A 173 -10.31 7.33 6.97
CA HIS A 173 -11.19 8.48 7.16
C HIS A 173 -10.87 9.19 8.47
N PRO A 174 -10.83 10.54 8.52
CA PRO A 174 -10.53 11.27 9.75
C PRO A 174 -11.70 11.26 10.74
N ASP A 175 -12.95 11.14 10.26
CA ASP A 175 -14.13 10.94 11.08
C ASP A 175 -14.38 9.44 11.28
N MET A 176 -14.32 9.00 12.53
CA MET A 176 -14.48 7.59 12.90
C MET A 176 -15.89 7.08 12.61
N THR A 177 -16.92 7.94 12.66
CA THR A 177 -18.28 7.55 12.33
C THR A 177 -18.40 7.18 10.86
N GLU A 178 -17.85 8.00 9.98
CA GLU A 178 -17.83 7.73 8.53
C GLU A 178 -16.93 6.53 8.18
N PHE A 179 -15.82 6.37 8.91
CA PHE A 179 -14.98 5.16 8.77
C PHE A 179 -15.78 3.88 9.06
N ILE A 180 -16.53 3.86 10.16
CA ILE A 180 -17.37 2.72 10.55
C ILE A 180 -18.49 2.49 9.54
N LYS A 181 -19.20 3.55 9.12
CA LYS A 181 -20.28 3.44 8.13
C LYS A 181 -19.82 2.79 6.82
N GLY A 182 -18.65 3.20 6.32
CA GLY A 182 -18.06 2.60 5.12
C GLY A 182 -17.90 1.09 5.26
N LEU A 183 -17.34 0.63 6.38
CA LEU A 183 -17.16 -0.81 6.64
C LEU A 183 -18.48 -1.56 6.78
N VAL A 184 -19.33 -1.10 7.70
CA VAL A 184 -20.57 -1.83 8.05
C VAL A 184 -21.52 -1.95 6.85
N ASN A 185 -21.58 -0.93 6.00
CA ASN A 185 -22.52 -0.92 4.89
C ASN A 185 -21.99 -1.62 3.62
N TYR A 186 -20.67 -1.68 3.42
CA TYR A 186 -20.13 -2.02 2.10
C TYR A 186 -19.06 -3.14 2.09
N SER A 187 -18.61 -3.63 3.25
CA SER A 187 -17.59 -4.69 3.31
C SER A 187 -18.06 -6.06 2.76
N ASP A 188 -19.37 -6.27 2.66
CA ASP A 188 -19.94 -7.45 1.99
C ASP A 188 -19.83 -7.36 0.45
N THR A 189 -19.68 -6.16 -0.09
CA THR A 189 -19.63 -5.89 -1.54
C THR A 189 -18.22 -5.69 -2.05
N LEU A 190 -17.40 -4.94 -1.31
CA LEU A 190 -16.03 -4.57 -1.67
C LEU A 190 -15.02 -5.11 -0.65
N SER A 191 -13.79 -5.35 -1.08
CA SER A 191 -12.70 -5.57 -0.15
C SER A 191 -12.22 -4.24 0.42
N PHE A 192 -12.04 -4.18 1.74
CA PHE A 192 -11.51 -3.01 2.45
C PHE A 192 -10.13 -3.31 3.01
N MET A 193 -9.15 -2.45 2.66
CA MET A 193 -7.79 -2.51 3.17
C MET A 193 -7.55 -1.35 4.14
N ASP A 194 -7.24 -1.66 5.39
CA ASP A 194 -6.96 -0.64 6.43
C ASP A 194 -5.72 0.17 6.09
N ASN A 195 -5.90 1.48 5.98
CA ASN A 195 -4.82 2.44 5.75
C ASN A 195 -4.68 3.45 6.90
N MET A 196 -5.37 3.23 8.01
CA MET A 196 -5.18 4.00 9.24
C MET A 196 -3.95 3.52 10.04
N GLY A 197 -3.66 2.22 9.95
CA GLY A 197 -2.49 1.61 10.59
C GLY A 197 -2.55 1.54 12.13
N THR A 198 -3.30 2.44 12.76
CA THR A 198 -3.43 2.59 14.21
C THR A 198 -4.80 2.22 14.75
N ALA A 199 -5.73 1.82 13.88
CA ALA A 199 -7.10 1.55 14.27
C ALA A 199 -7.24 0.34 15.21
N GLY A 200 -6.22 -0.48 15.33
CA GLY A 200 -6.25 -1.68 16.18
C GLY A 200 -7.08 -2.82 15.59
N PRO A 201 -7.56 -3.76 16.43
CA PRO A 201 -8.24 -4.96 15.95
C PRO A 201 -9.70 -4.76 15.54
N TRP A 202 -10.36 -3.69 16.00
CA TRP A 202 -11.80 -3.50 15.84
C TRP A 202 -12.28 -3.35 14.37
N PRO A 203 -11.53 -2.78 13.39
CA PRO A 203 -11.98 -2.73 12.01
C PRO A 203 -12.21 -4.11 11.42
N PHE A 204 -11.39 -5.10 11.83
CA PHE A 204 -11.51 -6.48 11.36
C PHE A 204 -12.76 -7.18 11.92
N MET A 205 -13.26 -6.73 13.07
CA MET A 205 -14.56 -7.18 13.61
C MET A 205 -15.75 -6.66 12.80
N LEU A 206 -15.54 -5.58 12.02
CA LEU A 206 -16.55 -4.93 11.19
C LEU A 206 -16.42 -5.25 9.69
N GLY A 207 -15.57 -6.20 9.31
CA GLY A 207 -15.47 -6.67 7.93
C GLY A 207 -14.26 -6.15 7.14
N MET A 208 -13.27 -5.53 7.79
CA MET A 208 -11.99 -5.20 7.15
C MET A 208 -11.31 -6.48 6.64
N ASN A 209 -10.82 -6.47 5.40
CA ASN A 209 -10.29 -7.64 4.72
C ASN A 209 -8.76 -7.76 4.81
N GLY A 210 -8.07 -6.70 5.14
CA GLY A 210 -6.62 -6.69 5.24
C GLY A 210 -6.08 -5.32 5.67
N PHE A 211 -4.79 -5.16 5.66
CA PHE A 211 -4.12 -3.94 6.10
C PHE A 211 -2.87 -3.63 5.29
N VAL A 212 -2.59 -2.35 5.17
CA VAL A 212 -1.37 -1.82 4.56
C VAL A 212 -0.19 -2.04 5.50
N SER A 213 0.92 -2.59 5.00
CA SER A 213 2.06 -2.94 5.83
C SER A 213 3.40 -2.57 5.18
N GLN A 214 4.14 -1.70 5.86
CA GLN A 214 5.56 -1.49 5.58
C GLN A 214 6.38 -2.70 6.03
N ILE A 215 6.05 -3.27 7.21
CA ILE A 215 6.72 -4.46 7.76
C ILE A 215 6.60 -5.64 6.80
N GLY A 216 5.49 -5.76 6.08
CA GLY A 216 5.27 -6.81 5.08
C GLY A 216 6.29 -6.84 3.95
N VAL A 217 7.05 -5.76 3.74
CA VAL A 217 8.09 -5.69 2.70
C VAL A 217 9.40 -6.30 3.17
N TRP A 218 9.87 -5.93 4.35
CA TRP A 218 11.20 -6.34 4.84
C TRP A 218 11.17 -7.46 5.88
N ALA A 219 10.03 -7.68 6.55
CA ALA A 219 9.79 -8.79 7.46
C ALA A 219 8.41 -9.44 7.24
N PRO A 220 8.16 -10.05 6.07
CA PRO A 220 6.83 -10.55 5.70
C PRO A 220 6.26 -11.55 6.70
N LYS A 221 7.10 -12.39 7.32
CA LYS A 221 6.66 -13.34 8.36
C LYS A 221 6.06 -12.66 9.60
N ILE A 222 6.58 -11.49 9.99
CA ILE A 222 6.03 -10.71 11.11
C ILE A 222 4.66 -10.15 10.73
N ALA A 223 4.50 -9.58 9.54
CA ALA A 223 3.21 -9.09 9.08
C ALA A 223 2.19 -10.24 8.93
N LEU A 224 2.61 -11.41 8.47
CA LEU A 224 1.76 -12.59 8.38
C LEU A 224 1.36 -13.15 9.77
N LYS A 225 2.22 -13.01 10.78
CA LYS A 225 1.84 -13.32 12.17
C LYS A 225 0.68 -12.44 12.62
N GLN A 226 0.75 -11.12 12.36
CA GLN A 226 -0.38 -10.21 12.62
C GLN A 226 -1.65 -10.67 11.91
N TRP A 227 -1.55 -11.00 10.62
CA TRP A 227 -2.70 -11.49 9.85
C TRP A 227 -3.25 -12.81 10.38
N GLY A 228 -2.39 -13.73 10.82
CA GLY A 228 -2.81 -14.98 11.47
C GLY A 228 -3.65 -14.73 12.72
N LEU A 229 -3.18 -13.88 13.62
CA LEU A 229 -3.90 -13.50 14.84
C LEU A 229 -5.28 -12.89 14.53
N ILE A 230 -5.37 -12.05 13.49
CA ILE A 230 -6.64 -11.47 13.02
C ILE A 230 -7.60 -12.57 12.53
N LYS A 231 -7.12 -13.47 11.66
CA LYS A 231 -7.93 -14.57 11.11
C LYS A 231 -8.44 -15.51 12.19
N ASP A 232 -7.59 -15.82 13.15
CA ASP A 232 -7.90 -16.72 14.26
C ASP A 232 -8.75 -16.03 15.34
N LYS A 233 -8.99 -14.72 15.20
CA LYS A 233 -9.70 -13.87 16.18
C LYS A 233 -9.04 -13.91 17.56
N ASP A 234 -7.73 -14.12 17.60
CA ASP A 234 -6.93 -14.04 18.80
C ASP A 234 -6.64 -12.57 19.15
N TRP A 235 -7.67 -11.92 19.70
CA TRP A 235 -7.60 -10.50 20.02
C TRP A 235 -6.60 -10.19 21.12
N LYS A 236 -6.38 -11.13 22.06
CA LYS A 236 -5.38 -10.95 23.10
C LYS A 236 -3.96 -11.07 22.55
N GLY A 237 -3.71 -12.07 21.71
CA GLY A 237 -2.44 -12.20 21.01
C GLY A 237 -2.17 -11.01 20.09
N LEU A 238 -3.20 -10.46 19.46
CA LEU A 238 -3.09 -9.27 18.62
C LEU A 238 -2.76 -8.01 19.46
N GLU A 239 -3.38 -7.82 20.62
CA GLU A 239 -3.03 -6.75 21.56
C GLU A 239 -1.56 -6.81 21.97
N ASP A 240 -1.09 -8.00 22.35
CA ASP A 240 0.30 -8.23 22.71
C ASP A 240 1.25 -7.96 21.52
N PHE A 241 0.85 -8.33 20.31
CA PHE A 241 1.59 -8.03 19.08
C PHE A 241 1.67 -6.52 18.81
N TYR A 242 0.57 -5.78 18.98
CA TYR A 242 0.58 -4.32 18.87
C TYR A 242 1.57 -3.67 19.83
N ASN A 243 1.55 -4.10 21.11
CA ASN A 243 2.44 -3.57 22.13
C ASN A 243 3.93 -3.89 21.86
N GLN A 244 4.22 -5.05 21.30
CA GLN A 244 5.60 -5.51 21.06
C GLN A 244 6.18 -5.11 19.72
N VAL A 245 5.35 -4.93 18.70
CA VAL A 245 5.80 -4.73 17.32
C VAL A 245 5.26 -3.43 16.71
N ILE A 246 3.94 -3.28 16.66
CA ILE A 246 3.35 -2.21 15.86
C ILE A 246 3.60 -0.84 16.51
N ILE A 247 3.29 -0.68 17.78
CA ILE A 247 3.45 0.60 18.49
C ILE A 247 4.92 1.03 18.50
N PRO A 248 5.90 0.20 18.91
CA PRO A 248 7.31 0.59 18.89
C PRO A 248 7.81 0.98 17.49
N PHE A 249 7.37 0.25 16.44
CA PHE A 249 7.72 0.60 15.06
C PHE A 249 7.10 1.94 14.64
N MET A 250 5.84 2.17 14.96
CA MET A 250 5.16 3.42 14.63
C MET A 250 5.75 4.62 15.34
N GLU A 251 6.08 4.49 16.62
CA GLU A 251 6.75 5.55 17.39
C GLU A 251 8.10 5.91 16.77
N TRP A 252 8.89 4.92 16.37
CA TRP A 252 10.13 5.12 15.64
C TRP A 252 9.88 5.80 14.27
N ASN A 253 8.94 5.28 13.50
CA ASN A 253 8.60 5.78 12.17
C ASN A 253 8.09 7.23 12.21
N TRP A 254 7.27 7.59 13.20
CA TRP A 254 6.77 8.95 13.37
C TRP A 254 7.86 9.96 13.71
N GLN A 255 8.87 9.58 14.49
CA GLN A 255 10.04 10.45 14.74
C GLN A 255 10.76 10.83 13.46
N MET A 256 10.67 9.99 12.43
CA MET A 256 11.28 10.22 11.12
C MET A 256 10.40 10.99 10.14
N SER A 257 9.10 11.00 10.35
CA SER A 257 8.12 11.54 9.40
C SER A 257 7.92 13.06 9.51
N GLY A 258 8.57 13.75 10.47
CA GLY A 258 8.41 15.18 10.72
C GLY A 258 7.00 15.56 11.18
N PRO A 259 6.71 16.86 11.37
CA PRO A 259 5.48 17.33 12.00
C PRO A 259 4.19 17.03 11.22
N LEU A 260 4.28 16.64 9.95
CA LEU A 260 3.12 16.28 9.11
C LEU A 260 2.97 14.78 8.89
N GLY A 261 3.82 13.94 9.47
CA GLY A 261 3.67 12.48 9.44
C GLY A 261 3.92 11.79 8.09
N PHE A 262 4.33 12.51 7.04
CA PHE A 262 4.40 11.93 5.69
C PHE A 262 5.77 11.96 5.02
N HIS A 263 6.73 12.68 5.59
CA HIS A 263 8.00 12.96 4.92
C HIS A 263 9.05 11.84 5.02
N GLY A 264 8.84 10.84 5.85
CA GLY A 264 9.82 9.79 6.15
C GLY A 264 9.46 8.39 5.72
N GLU A 265 8.27 8.14 5.18
CA GLU A 265 7.81 6.76 4.93
C GLU A 265 8.75 5.96 4.04
N GLY A 266 9.15 6.48 2.89
CA GLY A 266 10.12 5.83 2.00
C GLY A 266 11.50 5.67 2.65
N THR A 267 11.94 6.69 3.39
CA THR A 267 13.22 6.68 4.11
C THR A 267 13.24 5.63 5.22
N ALA A 268 12.16 5.56 6.01
CA ALA A 268 12.02 4.59 7.09
C ALA A 268 12.05 3.14 6.54
N LEU A 269 11.29 2.90 5.48
CA LEU A 269 11.22 1.60 4.84
C LEU A 269 12.59 1.17 4.26
N LYS A 270 13.29 2.08 3.61
CA LYS A 270 14.65 1.84 3.08
C LYS A 270 15.68 1.64 4.19
N ALA A 271 15.55 2.34 5.32
CA ALA A 271 16.44 2.15 6.47
C ALA A 271 16.34 0.73 7.04
N ALA A 272 15.11 0.21 7.22
CA ALA A 272 14.89 -1.16 7.66
C ALA A 272 15.43 -2.18 6.64
N SER A 273 15.15 -1.95 5.35
CA SER A 273 15.65 -2.80 4.27
C SER A 273 17.17 -2.83 4.24
N HIS A 274 17.82 -1.68 4.44
CA HIS A 274 19.29 -1.60 4.48
C HIS A 274 19.89 -2.44 5.62
N LEU A 275 19.35 -2.35 6.84
CA LEU A 275 19.81 -3.15 7.98
C LEU A 275 19.63 -4.65 7.74
N LEU A 276 18.57 -5.03 7.02
CA LEU A 276 18.28 -6.42 6.65
C LEU A 276 18.95 -6.87 5.35
N ARG A 277 19.84 -6.04 4.79
CA ARG A 277 20.60 -6.32 3.55
C ARG A 277 19.72 -6.56 2.32
N LEU A 278 18.54 -5.95 2.30
CA LEU A 278 17.66 -5.91 1.14
C LEU A 278 18.02 -4.70 0.26
N PRO A 279 17.81 -4.78 -1.06
CA PRO A 279 17.99 -3.64 -1.95
C PRO A 279 17.15 -2.44 -1.53
N ALA A 280 17.76 -1.27 -1.41
CA ALA A 280 17.09 -0.05 -0.98
C ALA A 280 17.55 1.17 -1.78
N GLY A 281 18.84 1.51 -1.69
CA GLY A 281 19.43 2.70 -2.27
C GLY A 281 18.91 4.01 -1.64
N PRO A 282 19.27 5.16 -2.21
CA PRO A 282 18.82 6.46 -1.73
C PRO A 282 17.33 6.71 -2.05
N CYS A 283 16.69 7.62 -1.33
CA CYS A 283 15.43 8.21 -1.78
C CYS A 283 15.71 9.22 -2.89
N ARG A 284 14.84 9.31 -3.90
CA ARG A 284 14.94 10.34 -4.93
C ARG A 284 14.61 11.73 -4.38
N ARG A 285 15.34 12.74 -4.85
CA ARG A 285 15.03 14.13 -4.55
C ARG A 285 13.63 14.52 -5.01
N PRO A 286 12.93 15.41 -4.29
CA PRO A 286 13.43 16.25 -3.18
C PRO A 286 13.52 15.54 -1.83
N HIS A 287 13.01 14.32 -1.70
CA HIS A 287 13.05 13.57 -0.44
C HIS A 287 14.47 13.07 -0.17
N GLN A 288 15.18 13.82 0.66
CA GLN A 288 16.51 13.47 1.12
C GLN A 288 16.53 13.47 2.65
N HIS A 289 16.02 12.40 3.21
CA HIS A 289 16.17 12.22 4.64
C HIS A 289 17.19 11.12 4.90
N ASN A 290 18.37 11.53 5.32
CA ASN A 290 19.29 10.60 5.96
C ASN A 290 18.74 10.32 7.36
N VAL A 291 18.52 9.08 7.65
CA VAL A 291 18.21 8.63 9.02
C VAL A 291 19.43 8.94 9.88
N SER A 292 19.24 9.64 10.99
CA SER A 292 20.34 9.92 11.92
C SER A 292 20.90 8.61 12.48
N THR A 293 22.17 8.61 12.89
CA THR A 293 22.79 7.45 13.55
C THR A 293 21.98 7.00 14.74
N GLU A 294 21.50 7.93 15.57
CA GLU A 294 20.65 7.62 16.73
C GLU A 294 19.37 6.88 16.32
N ASN A 295 18.69 7.31 15.25
CA ASN A 295 17.48 6.64 14.79
C ASN A 295 17.77 5.28 14.12
N MET A 296 18.94 5.14 13.46
CA MET A 296 19.39 3.85 12.95
C MET A 296 19.69 2.86 14.09
N ASP A 297 20.30 3.31 15.18
CA ASP A 297 20.57 2.49 16.35
C ASP A 297 19.26 2.06 17.06
N LYS A 298 18.28 2.97 17.16
CA LYS A 298 16.94 2.63 17.68
C LYS A 298 16.25 1.56 16.81
N LEU A 299 16.30 1.72 15.48
CA LEU A 299 15.74 0.72 14.57
C LEU A 299 16.43 -0.62 14.70
N LYS A 300 17.76 -0.62 14.82
CA LYS A 300 18.54 -1.83 15.02
C LYS A 300 18.10 -2.58 16.29
N ILE A 301 17.93 -1.87 17.40
CA ILE A 301 17.43 -2.46 18.67
C ILE A 301 16.03 -3.08 18.46
N LEU A 302 15.13 -2.42 17.71
CA LEU A 302 13.84 -2.99 17.41
C LEU A 302 13.95 -4.28 16.60
N LEU A 303 14.76 -4.28 15.54
CA LEU A 303 14.95 -5.46 14.67
C LEU A 303 15.59 -6.63 15.44
N GLU A 304 16.55 -6.35 16.35
CA GLU A 304 17.13 -7.33 17.27
C GLU A 304 16.07 -7.92 18.22
N SER A 305 15.17 -7.08 18.77
CA SER A 305 14.08 -7.53 19.63
C SER A 305 13.06 -8.43 18.95
N TRP A 306 13.05 -8.44 17.63
CA TRP A 306 12.18 -9.28 16.79
C TRP A 306 12.92 -10.45 16.15
N ASP A 307 14.16 -10.72 16.55
CA ASP A 307 15.02 -11.79 16.03
C ASP A 307 15.25 -11.71 14.51
N LEU A 308 15.37 -10.50 13.97
CA LEU A 308 15.59 -10.27 12.52
C LEU A 308 17.06 -10.04 12.16
N ILE A 309 17.89 -9.60 13.11
CA ILE A 309 19.32 -9.35 12.94
C ILE A 309 20.08 -9.74 14.21
#